data_b79d940e3df3852ae6a5485190ef4b97
#
_entry.id   b79d940e3df3852ae6a5485190ef4b97
#
_cell.length_a   1.000
_cell.length_b   1.000
_cell.length_c   1.000
_cell.angle_alpha   90.00
_cell.angle_beta   90.00
_cell.angle_gamma   90.00
#
_symmetry.space_group_name_H-M   'P 1'
#
loop_
_entity.id
_entity.type
_entity.pdbx_description
1 polymer ?
#
loop_
_entity_poly.entity_id
_entity_poly.type
_entity_poly.pdbx_seq_one_letter_code
_entity_poly.pdbx_strand_id
1 'polypeptide(L)'
;MRQLSPHEEMVHTMDTKENSAENVLGKFSSYILASASPRRIAMMRQHGIEPLVCPAEIEETLPPKHDMYETVMFLALKKAKWVECEYLQQACHRQEGGSHQTRDAKLVVCADVPEHAVPTAAQISQTPAPVILAADTIVYADEIMGKPSDAADGFRMLSKLRGGMHYVATGVALVEAGRQNARVFAEVTRVYFKNYTDEELRAYLATEEPYDKAGGYAIQGTFAKYIDHIEGDYDNVVGFPWKRIQKELSLLAAFSPCTDAQESATEPKSALHDMRPDKTNIQK
;
A
#
# COMPACT_ATOMS: atom_id res chain seq x y z
N MET A 1 -3.82 -40.48 24.07
CA MET A 1 -3.92 -39.31 23.16
C MET A 1 -5.40 -38.95 23.05
N ARG A 2 -5.77 -37.78 23.50
CA ARG A 2 -7.17 -37.32 23.47
C ARG A 2 -7.38 -36.64 22.09
N GLN A 3 -8.25 -37.17 21.27
CA GLN A 3 -8.66 -36.52 20.04
C GLN A 3 -9.50 -35.29 20.39
N LEU A 4 -9.12 -34.15 19.87
CA LEU A 4 -9.87 -32.89 20.00
C LEU A 4 -11.16 -32.98 19.17
N SER A 5 -12.22 -32.33 19.66
CA SER A 5 -13.46 -32.26 18.91
C SER A 5 -13.31 -31.32 17.68
N PRO A 6 -14.13 -31.48 16.63
CA PRO A 6 -14.05 -30.58 15.44
C PRO A 6 -14.19 -29.09 15.77
N HIS A 7 -14.88 -28.77 16.89
CA HIS A 7 -15.02 -27.39 17.38
C HIS A 7 -13.73 -26.89 18.05
N GLU A 8 -13.01 -27.72 18.78
CA GLU A 8 -11.73 -27.40 19.41
C GLU A 8 -10.61 -27.26 18.38
N GLU A 9 -10.63 -28.05 17.29
CA GLU A 9 -9.71 -27.90 16.15
C GLU A 9 -9.96 -26.58 15.39
N MET A 10 -11.22 -26.16 15.26
CA MET A 10 -11.58 -24.91 14.57
C MET A 10 -11.17 -23.68 15.38
N VAL A 11 -11.31 -23.71 16.71
CA VAL A 11 -10.85 -22.64 17.61
C VAL A 11 -9.33 -22.58 17.64
N HIS A 12 -8.65 -23.73 17.70
CA HIS A 12 -7.18 -23.78 17.71
C HIS A 12 -6.56 -23.32 16.39
N THR A 13 -7.24 -23.56 15.25
CA THR A 13 -6.80 -23.03 13.93
C THR A 13 -7.09 -21.54 13.74
N MET A 14 -8.07 -20.97 14.44
CA MET A 14 -8.30 -19.53 14.45
C MET A 14 -7.24 -18.80 15.30
N ASP A 15 -6.96 -19.26 16.51
CA ASP A 15 -5.95 -18.68 17.40
C ASP A 15 -4.53 -18.73 16.82
N THR A 16 -4.18 -19.77 16.05
CA THR A 16 -2.85 -19.85 15.39
C THR A 16 -2.73 -18.93 14.17
N LYS A 17 -3.85 -18.59 13.50
CA LYS A 17 -3.85 -17.63 12.38
C LYS A 17 -3.82 -16.18 12.86
N GLU A 18 -4.49 -15.84 13.95
CA GLU A 18 -4.42 -14.51 14.56
C GLU A 18 -3.02 -14.22 15.13
N ASN A 19 -2.42 -15.17 15.84
CA ASN A 19 -1.04 -15.04 16.35
C ASN A 19 0.02 -14.89 15.25
N SER A 20 -0.20 -15.43 14.05
CA SER A 20 0.74 -15.25 12.94
C SER A 20 0.61 -13.88 12.27
N ALA A 21 -0.57 -13.28 12.26
CA ALA A 21 -0.80 -11.95 11.69
C ALA A 21 -0.26 -10.83 12.60
N GLU A 22 -0.44 -10.93 13.91
CA GLU A 22 0.14 -9.99 14.89
C GLU A 22 1.68 -9.99 14.86
N ASN A 23 2.30 -11.15 14.64
CA ASN A 23 3.76 -11.27 14.56
C ASN A 23 4.35 -10.59 13.31
N VAL A 24 3.60 -10.40 12.23
CA VAL A 24 4.06 -9.74 11.01
C VAL A 24 4.03 -8.22 11.14
N LEU A 25 3.02 -7.67 11.80
CA LEU A 25 2.85 -6.24 11.98
C LEU A 25 3.97 -5.62 12.83
N GLY A 26 4.53 -6.38 13.77
CA GLY A 26 5.68 -5.95 14.60
C GLY A 26 7.05 -5.98 13.90
N LYS A 27 7.14 -6.48 12.66
CA LYS A 27 8.41 -6.55 11.92
C LYS A 27 8.85 -5.23 11.28
N PHE A 28 7.96 -4.26 11.20
CA PHE A 28 8.25 -2.95 10.64
C PHE A 28 8.19 -1.89 11.75
N SER A 29 8.99 -0.82 11.64
CA SER A 29 9.05 0.22 12.67
C SER A 29 7.76 1.05 12.75
N SER A 30 7.11 1.26 11.60
CA SER A 30 5.87 2.01 11.47
C SER A 30 5.23 1.80 10.09
N TYR A 31 4.01 2.29 9.93
CA TYR A 31 3.25 2.20 8.69
C TYR A 31 2.88 3.60 8.21
N ILE A 32 3.24 3.93 6.99
CA ILE A 32 2.94 5.20 6.35
C ILE A 32 1.87 4.96 5.27
N LEU A 33 0.72 5.62 5.38
CA LEU A 33 -0.35 5.51 4.39
C LEU A 33 -0.29 6.68 3.40
N ALA A 34 0.04 6.39 2.16
CA ALA A 34 0.10 7.35 1.06
C ALA A 34 -1.32 7.68 0.52
N SER A 35 -2.26 7.98 1.40
CA SER A 35 -3.66 8.26 1.03
C SER A 35 -4.38 9.04 2.13
N ALA A 36 -5.18 10.04 1.74
CA ALA A 36 -6.09 10.76 2.63
C ALA A 36 -7.46 10.08 2.78
N SER A 37 -7.68 8.91 2.19
CA SER A 37 -8.98 8.24 2.22
C SER A 37 -9.38 7.83 3.65
N PRO A 38 -10.48 8.37 4.21
CA PRO A 38 -10.92 8.00 5.55
C PRO A 38 -11.23 6.51 5.70
N ARG A 39 -11.70 5.88 4.62
CA ARG A 39 -12.01 4.44 4.60
C ARG A 39 -10.74 3.59 4.79
N ARG A 40 -9.64 3.94 4.11
CA ARG A 40 -8.35 3.23 4.24
C ARG A 40 -7.74 3.42 5.62
N ILE A 41 -7.81 4.64 6.16
CA ILE A 41 -7.37 4.95 7.53
C ILE A 41 -8.16 4.11 8.53
N ALA A 42 -9.50 4.10 8.43
CA ALA A 42 -10.36 3.34 9.31
C ALA A 42 -10.08 1.83 9.25
N MET A 43 -9.83 1.27 8.05
CA MET A 43 -9.49 -0.15 7.89
C MET A 43 -8.15 -0.49 8.55
N MET A 44 -7.12 0.34 8.43
CA MET A 44 -5.85 0.11 9.13
C MET A 44 -6.04 0.12 10.65
N ARG A 45 -6.80 1.09 11.18
CA ARG A 45 -7.12 1.19 12.61
C ARG A 45 -7.91 -0.01 13.13
N GLN A 46 -8.88 -0.51 12.37
CA GLN A 46 -9.63 -1.73 12.70
C GLN A 46 -8.72 -2.95 12.90
N HIS A 47 -7.58 -2.96 12.23
CA HIS A 47 -6.58 -4.02 12.32
C HIS A 47 -5.39 -3.68 13.23
N GLY A 48 -5.57 -2.72 14.16
CA GLY A 48 -4.58 -2.37 15.17
C GLY A 48 -3.39 -1.56 14.67
N ILE A 49 -3.46 -1.01 13.45
CA ILE A 49 -2.41 -0.17 12.88
C ILE A 49 -2.86 1.29 12.92
N GLU A 50 -2.12 2.13 13.65
CA GLU A 50 -2.24 3.58 13.54
C GLU A 50 -1.26 4.09 12.47
N PRO A 51 -1.74 4.46 11.27
CA PRO A 51 -0.85 4.87 10.20
C PRO A 51 -0.39 6.32 10.36
N LEU A 52 0.84 6.59 9.95
CA LEU A 52 1.25 7.94 9.63
C LEU A 52 0.63 8.31 8.27
N VAL A 53 -0.27 9.27 8.25
CA VAL A 53 -1.00 9.65 7.02
C VAL A 53 -0.18 10.68 6.24
N CYS A 54 0.24 10.31 5.04
CA CYS A 54 1.02 11.15 4.12
C CYS A 54 0.43 11.05 2.70
N PRO A 55 -0.59 11.82 2.36
CA PRO A 55 -1.19 11.79 1.03
C PRO A 55 -0.18 12.14 -0.05
N ALA A 56 -0.10 11.32 -1.11
CA ALA A 56 0.77 11.61 -2.24
C ALA A 56 0.17 12.71 -3.12
N GLU A 57 0.93 13.75 -3.39
CA GLU A 57 0.58 14.82 -4.32
C GLU A 57 1.17 14.50 -5.71
N ILE A 58 0.50 13.64 -6.46
CA ILE A 58 0.93 13.25 -7.80
C ILE A 58 -0.11 13.60 -8.86
N GLU A 59 0.37 13.88 -10.06
CA GLU A 59 -0.48 13.94 -11.23
C GLU A 59 -0.84 12.51 -11.69
N GLU A 60 -2.13 12.17 -11.73
CA GLU A 60 -2.62 10.82 -12.07
C GLU A 60 -2.70 10.61 -13.60
N THR A 61 -1.75 11.17 -14.35
CA THR A 61 -1.63 10.92 -15.80
C THR A 61 -1.18 9.50 -16.07
N LEU A 62 -1.92 8.81 -16.92
CA LEU A 62 -1.65 7.43 -17.31
C LEU A 62 -0.84 7.38 -18.61
N PRO A 63 0.15 6.48 -18.71
CA PRO A 63 0.73 6.14 -20.00
C PRO A 63 -0.34 5.54 -20.94
N PRO A 64 -0.28 5.81 -22.25
CA PRO A 64 -1.22 5.24 -23.19
C PRO A 64 -1.12 3.71 -23.22
N LYS A 65 -2.27 3.03 -23.33
CA LYS A 65 -2.43 1.58 -23.47
C LYS A 65 -2.17 0.72 -22.20
N HIS A 66 -2.49 1.21 -21.01
CA HIS A 66 -2.54 0.35 -19.83
C HIS A 66 -3.92 -0.33 -19.70
N ASP A 67 -3.90 -1.61 -19.33
CA ASP A 67 -5.11 -2.28 -18.87
C ASP A 67 -5.50 -1.85 -17.44
N MET A 68 -6.60 -2.36 -16.91
CA MET A 68 -7.08 -1.97 -15.58
C MET A 68 -6.10 -2.38 -14.47
N TYR A 69 -5.42 -3.52 -14.61
CA TYR A 69 -4.46 -4.02 -13.63
C TYR A 69 -3.20 -3.16 -13.61
N GLU A 70 -2.63 -2.93 -14.79
CA GLU A 70 -1.43 -2.10 -14.95
C GLU A 70 -1.68 -0.67 -14.46
N THR A 71 -2.86 -0.12 -14.77
CA THR A 71 -3.27 1.23 -14.35
C THR A 71 -3.23 1.38 -12.83
N VAL A 72 -3.93 0.53 -12.09
CA VAL A 72 -4.02 0.67 -10.63
C VAL A 72 -2.71 0.35 -9.94
N MET A 73 -1.95 -0.62 -10.44
CA MET A 73 -0.62 -0.95 -9.90
C MET A 73 0.37 0.19 -10.14
N PHE A 74 0.36 0.79 -11.33
CA PHE A 74 1.22 1.92 -11.67
C PHE A 74 0.93 3.13 -10.77
N LEU A 75 -0.35 3.52 -10.61
CA LEU A 75 -0.73 4.65 -9.78
C LEU A 75 -0.42 4.41 -8.29
N ALA A 76 -0.68 3.20 -7.79
CA ALA A 76 -0.33 2.84 -6.42
C ALA A 76 1.19 2.93 -6.18
N LEU A 77 2.00 2.37 -7.10
CA LEU A 77 3.46 2.44 -6.99
C LEU A 77 3.98 3.88 -7.10
N LYS A 78 3.43 4.68 -8.02
CA LYS A 78 3.78 6.09 -8.19
C LYS A 78 3.52 6.88 -6.90
N LYS A 79 2.37 6.65 -6.24
CA LYS A 79 2.03 7.25 -4.94
C LYS A 79 3.01 6.82 -3.84
N ALA A 80 3.31 5.52 -3.74
CA ALA A 80 4.24 5.02 -2.74
C ALA A 80 5.66 5.59 -2.93
N LYS A 81 6.15 5.66 -4.16
CA LYS A 81 7.48 6.19 -4.47
C LYS A 81 7.60 7.69 -4.24
N TRP A 82 6.54 8.45 -4.47
CA TRP A 82 6.50 9.87 -4.12
C TRP A 82 6.66 10.06 -2.61
N VAL A 83 5.88 9.33 -1.80
CA VAL A 83 5.97 9.39 -0.32
C VAL A 83 7.33 8.88 0.18
N GLU A 84 7.90 7.84 -0.44
CA GLU A 84 9.25 7.37 -0.10
C GLU A 84 10.30 8.47 -0.30
N CYS A 85 10.24 9.17 -1.42
CA CYS A 85 11.15 10.27 -1.73
C CYS A 85 11.06 11.40 -0.68
N GLU A 86 9.84 11.84 -0.35
CA GLU A 86 9.61 12.87 0.67
C GLU A 86 10.12 12.42 2.05
N TYR A 87 9.84 11.19 2.44
CA TYR A 87 10.29 10.60 3.70
C TYR A 87 11.82 10.57 3.80
N LEU A 88 12.51 10.13 2.75
CA LEU A 88 13.98 10.03 2.71
C LEU A 88 14.64 11.41 2.68
N GLN A 89 14.06 12.39 1.97
CA GLN A 89 14.57 13.78 1.97
C GLN A 89 14.50 14.38 3.38
N GLN A 90 13.40 14.20 4.10
CA GLN A 90 13.28 14.66 5.50
C GLN A 90 14.32 13.99 6.41
N ALA A 91 14.62 12.71 6.19
CA ALA A 91 15.64 11.99 6.95
C ALA A 91 17.06 12.54 6.68
N CYS A 92 17.38 12.90 5.44
CA CYS A 92 18.68 13.49 5.06
C CYS A 92 18.88 14.89 5.64
N HIS A 93 17.89 15.78 5.56
CA HIS A 93 17.99 17.15 6.07
C HIS A 93 18.25 17.21 7.59
N ARG A 94 17.81 16.22 8.36
CA ARG A 94 18.08 16.16 9.79
C ARG A 94 19.52 15.77 10.15
N GLN A 95 20.26 15.14 9.24
CA GLN A 95 21.68 14.80 9.47
C GLN A 95 22.61 15.99 9.33
N GLU A 96 22.26 16.97 8.51
CA GLU A 96 23.14 18.09 8.20
C GLU A 96 23.16 19.18 9.28
N GLY A 97 22.40 19.07 10.38
CA GLY A 97 22.44 19.97 11.54
C GLY A 97 22.22 21.46 11.20
N GLY A 98 21.65 21.74 10.03
CA GLY A 98 21.56 23.05 9.47
C GLY A 98 20.33 23.82 9.94
N SER A 99 20.53 24.80 10.81
CA SER A 99 19.63 25.92 11.02
C SER A 99 19.63 26.83 9.79
N HIS A 100 19.09 26.39 8.66
CA HIS A 100 18.78 27.24 7.55
C HIS A 100 17.27 27.25 7.30
N GLN A 101 16.65 28.33 7.75
CA GLN A 101 15.34 28.80 7.32
C GLN A 101 15.41 29.12 5.81
N THR A 102 15.24 28.15 4.94
CA THR A 102 14.79 28.37 3.57
C THR A 102 13.29 28.17 3.52
N ARG A 103 12.58 29.25 3.85
CA ARG A 103 11.15 29.41 3.59
C ARG A 103 10.97 29.66 2.10
N ASP A 104 10.95 28.64 1.25
CA ASP A 104 10.39 28.77 -0.12
C ASP A 104 10.34 27.44 -0.91
N ALA A 105 10.48 26.31 -0.28
CA ALA A 105 9.95 25.09 -0.84
C ALA A 105 8.64 24.83 -0.07
N LYS A 106 7.54 24.70 -0.80
CA LYS A 106 6.25 24.26 -0.27
C LYS A 106 6.40 22.79 0.11
N LEU A 107 7.16 22.55 1.18
CA LEU A 107 7.33 21.27 1.81
C LEU A 107 5.95 20.98 2.40
N VAL A 108 5.12 20.27 1.65
CA VAL A 108 3.91 19.66 2.22
C VAL A 108 4.43 18.56 3.12
N VAL A 109 4.84 18.99 4.28
CA VAL A 109 5.11 18.13 5.40
C VAL A 109 3.90 17.21 5.51
N CYS A 110 4.11 15.90 5.65
CA CYS A 110 3.13 15.07 6.36
C CYS A 110 2.94 15.77 7.70
N ALA A 111 1.96 16.67 7.78
CA ALA A 111 1.90 17.73 8.80
C ALA A 111 1.80 17.17 10.24
N ASP A 112 1.56 15.87 10.36
CA ASP A 112 1.33 15.16 11.60
C ASP A 112 2.39 14.07 11.90
N VAL A 113 3.51 13.99 11.14
CA VAL A 113 4.60 13.08 11.49
C VAL A 113 5.42 13.71 12.62
N PRO A 114 5.36 13.18 13.85
CA PRO A 114 6.14 13.72 14.96
C PRO A 114 7.62 13.78 14.60
N GLU A 115 8.29 14.87 14.94
CA GLU A 115 9.68 15.11 14.56
C GLU A 115 10.64 13.97 14.94
N HIS A 116 10.32 13.22 16.00
CA HIS A 116 11.06 12.04 16.46
C HIS A 116 10.71 10.74 15.71
N ALA A 117 9.69 10.72 14.87
CA ALA A 117 9.24 9.52 14.16
C ALA A 117 9.96 9.27 12.82
N VAL A 118 10.74 10.25 12.31
CA VAL A 118 11.55 10.08 11.10
C VAL A 118 13.00 9.79 11.52
N PRO A 119 13.50 8.56 11.36
CA PRO A 119 14.87 8.20 11.70
C PRO A 119 15.87 8.89 10.75
N THR A 120 17.10 9.08 11.21
CA THR A 120 18.20 9.56 10.35
C THR A 120 18.59 8.48 9.32
N ALA A 121 19.26 8.86 8.23
CA ALA A 121 19.67 7.90 7.18
C ALA A 121 20.59 6.77 7.76
N ALA A 122 21.40 7.06 8.79
CA ALA A 122 22.20 6.05 9.48
C ALA A 122 21.33 5.08 10.31
N GLN A 123 20.21 5.53 10.84
CA GLN A 123 19.26 4.71 11.59
C GLN A 123 18.41 3.85 10.66
N ILE A 124 18.11 4.32 9.42
CA ILE A 124 17.35 3.56 8.41
C ILE A 124 18.04 2.23 8.06
N SER A 125 19.37 2.17 8.13
CA SER A 125 20.12 0.93 7.86
C SER A 125 20.15 -0.05 9.02
N GLN A 126 19.91 0.39 10.26
CA GLN A 126 20.09 -0.40 11.48
C GLN A 126 18.78 -0.78 12.21
N THR A 127 17.67 -0.10 11.89
CA THR A 127 16.36 -0.38 12.48
C THR A 127 15.40 -0.98 11.44
N PRO A 128 14.33 -1.70 11.85
CA PRO A 128 13.27 -2.05 10.94
C PRO A 128 12.76 -0.79 10.21
N ALA A 129 12.77 -0.81 8.87
CA ALA A 129 12.30 0.33 8.10
C ALA A 129 10.78 0.45 8.19
N PRO A 130 10.20 1.66 8.02
CA PRO A 130 8.77 1.80 7.88
C PRO A 130 8.29 1.23 6.54
N VAL A 131 7.05 0.77 6.51
CA VAL A 131 6.38 0.35 5.28
C VAL A 131 5.43 1.43 4.82
N ILE A 132 5.59 1.84 3.57
CA ILE A 132 4.69 2.77 2.88
C ILE A 132 3.63 1.94 2.17
N LEU A 133 2.35 2.20 2.49
CA LEU A 133 1.20 1.60 1.85
C LEU A 133 0.55 2.66 0.95
N ALA A 134 0.42 2.36 -0.32
CA ALA A 134 -0.34 3.16 -1.25
C ALA A 134 -1.39 2.30 -1.95
N ALA A 135 -2.55 2.88 -2.27
CA ALA A 135 -3.56 2.21 -3.05
C ALA A 135 -4.22 3.17 -4.03
N ASP A 136 -4.63 2.61 -5.16
CA ASP A 136 -5.43 3.29 -6.17
C ASP A 136 -6.59 2.41 -6.61
N THR A 137 -7.77 3.00 -6.83
CA THR A 137 -8.99 2.24 -7.14
C THR A 137 -9.70 2.86 -8.32
N ILE A 138 -10.03 2.02 -9.29
CA ILE A 138 -10.83 2.39 -10.45
C ILE A 138 -12.05 1.48 -10.59
N VAL A 139 -13.08 1.99 -11.27
CA VAL A 139 -14.20 1.22 -11.81
C VAL A 139 -13.95 1.02 -13.30
N TYR A 140 -14.23 -0.19 -13.78
CA TYR A 140 -14.07 -0.53 -15.19
C TYR A 140 -15.35 -1.18 -15.74
N ALA A 141 -15.91 -0.57 -16.79
CA ALA A 141 -17.02 -1.09 -17.58
C ALA A 141 -16.81 -0.69 -19.06
N ASP A 142 -16.03 -1.51 -19.77
CA ASP A 142 -15.48 -1.23 -21.14
C ASP A 142 -14.57 0.00 -21.21
N GLU A 143 -14.61 0.86 -20.23
CA GLU A 143 -13.72 2.02 -20.06
C GLU A 143 -13.35 2.19 -18.58
N ILE A 144 -12.22 2.82 -18.31
CA ILE A 144 -11.81 3.20 -16.95
C ILE A 144 -12.64 4.40 -16.51
N MET A 145 -13.33 4.26 -15.38
CA MET A 145 -14.10 5.31 -14.74
C MET A 145 -13.39 5.78 -13.48
N GLY A 146 -12.89 7.00 -13.51
CA GLY A 146 -12.37 7.71 -12.35
C GLY A 146 -13.49 8.34 -11.51
N LYS A 147 -13.17 9.43 -10.81
CA LYS A 147 -14.16 10.25 -10.10
C LYS A 147 -14.94 11.08 -11.11
N PRO A 148 -16.27 11.24 -10.95
CA PRO A 148 -17.05 12.13 -11.79
C PRO A 148 -16.54 13.58 -11.71
N SER A 149 -16.40 14.23 -12.84
CA SER A 149 -15.99 15.64 -12.90
C SER A 149 -17.13 16.59 -12.53
N ASP A 150 -18.35 16.17 -12.81
CA ASP A 150 -19.60 16.90 -12.54
C ASP A 150 -20.81 15.97 -12.54
N ALA A 151 -22.01 16.52 -12.37
CA ALA A 151 -23.26 15.76 -12.34
C ALA A 151 -23.60 15.09 -13.68
N ALA A 152 -23.21 15.69 -14.81
CA ALA A 152 -23.46 15.12 -16.13
C ALA A 152 -22.58 13.90 -16.38
N ASP A 153 -21.30 13.97 -16.00
CA ASP A 153 -20.36 12.86 -16.06
C ASP A 153 -20.76 11.73 -15.10
N GLY A 154 -21.15 12.08 -13.86
CA GLY A 154 -21.70 11.11 -12.90
C GLY A 154 -22.95 10.41 -13.41
N PHE A 155 -23.85 11.14 -14.08
CA PHE A 155 -25.05 10.57 -14.71
C PHE A 155 -24.68 9.60 -15.85
N ARG A 156 -23.72 9.96 -16.69
CA ARG A 156 -23.20 9.11 -17.76
C ARG A 156 -22.62 7.82 -17.20
N MET A 157 -21.73 7.93 -16.21
CA MET A 157 -21.07 6.79 -15.58
C MET A 157 -22.08 5.82 -14.96
N LEU A 158 -22.91 6.32 -14.05
CA LEU A 158 -23.88 5.48 -13.35
C LEU A 158 -24.98 4.93 -14.29
N SER A 159 -25.40 5.67 -15.31
CA SER A 159 -26.32 5.14 -16.32
C SER A 159 -25.72 3.94 -17.08
N LYS A 160 -24.42 3.96 -17.34
CA LYS A 160 -23.72 2.84 -17.98
C LYS A 160 -23.63 1.60 -17.06
N LEU A 161 -23.55 1.80 -15.76
CA LEU A 161 -23.46 0.71 -14.75
C LEU A 161 -24.82 0.11 -14.40
N ARG A 162 -25.93 0.78 -14.72
CA ARG A 162 -27.30 0.41 -14.37
C ARG A 162 -27.67 -0.99 -14.85
N GLY A 163 -28.12 -1.85 -13.92
CA GLY A 163 -28.58 -3.21 -14.23
C GLY A 163 -27.52 -4.12 -14.83
N GLY A 164 -26.25 -3.70 -14.80
CA GLY A 164 -25.14 -4.42 -15.41
C GLY A 164 -24.09 -4.87 -14.39
N MET A 165 -23.07 -5.53 -14.91
CA MET A 165 -21.89 -5.94 -14.19
C MET A 165 -20.72 -5.03 -14.56
N HIS A 166 -19.90 -4.70 -13.58
CA HIS A 166 -18.65 -3.98 -13.77
C HIS A 166 -17.57 -4.49 -12.83
N TYR A 167 -16.34 -4.07 -13.05
CA TYR A 167 -15.19 -4.42 -12.23
C TYR A 167 -14.77 -3.24 -11.35
N VAL A 168 -14.43 -3.54 -10.11
CA VAL A 168 -13.68 -2.65 -9.23
C VAL A 168 -12.29 -3.23 -9.08
N ALA A 169 -11.29 -2.50 -9.52
CA ALA A 169 -9.89 -2.88 -9.41
C ALA A 169 -9.18 -1.94 -8.45
N THR A 170 -8.48 -2.51 -7.47
CA THR A 170 -7.61 -1.76 -6.55
C THR A 170 -6.19 -2.27 -6.68
N GLY A 171 -5.28 -1.38 -7.07
CA GLY A 171 -3.84 -1.60 -6.99
C GLY A 171 -3.32 -1.20 -5.63
N VAL A 172 -2.38 -1.98 -5.11
CA VAL A 172 -1.69 -1.70 -3.85
C VAL A 172 -0.19 -1.81 -4.06
N ALA A 173 0.54 -0.86 -3.50
CA ALA A 173 1.99 -0.90 -3.39
C ALA A 173 2.39 -0.87 -1.92
N LEU A 174 3.24 -1.81 -1.53
CA LEU A 174 3.89 -1.91 -0.23
C LEU A 174 5.37 -1.69 -0.48
N VAL A 175 5.95 -0.63 0.06
CA VAL A 175 7.35 -0.26 -0.16
C VAL A 175 8.04 -0.12 1.18
N GLU A 176 9.10 -0.87 1.40
CA GLU A 176 9.96 -0.72 2.57
C GLU A 176 10.89 0.48 2.34
N ALA A 177 10.68 1.56 3.10
CA ALA A 177 11.33 2.85 2.83
C ALA A 177 12.86 2.76 2.89
N GLY A 178 13.51 3.26 1.83
CA GLY A 178 14.96 3.26 1.71
C GLY A 178 15.57 1.89 1.37
N ARG A 179 14.74 0.88 1.08
CA ARG A 179 15.18 -0.47 0.69
C ARG A 179 14.67 -0.87 -0.69
N GLN A 180 15.40 -1.77 -1.36
CA GLN A 180 14.97 -2.35 -2.63
C GLN A 180 13.99 -3.51 -2.41
N ASN A 181 13.02 -3.32 -1.52
CA ASN A 181 12.03 -4.33 -1.16
C ASN A 181 10.63 -3.73 -1.32
N ALA A 182 9.90 -4.22 -2.30
CA ALA A 182 8.56 -3.74 -2.60
C ALA A 182 7.67 -4.88 -3.11
N ARG A 183 6.38 -4.76 -2.82
CA ARG A 183 5.33 -5.64 -3.34
C ARG A 183 4.27 -4.79 -4.00
N VAL A 184 3.94 -5.10 -5.26
CA VAL A 184 2.89 -4.40 -6.00
C VAL A 184 1.95 -5.44 -6.57
N PHE A 185 0.66 -5.25 -6.35
CA PHE A 185 -0.38 -6.17 -6.81
C PHE A 185 -1.69 -5.44 -7.08
N ALA A 186 -2.58 -6.09 -7.79
CA ALA A 186 -3.96 -5.66 -7.98
C ALA A 186 -4.92 -6.73 -7.49
N GLU A 187 -6.06 -6.29 -6.95
CA GLU A 187 -7.22 -7.12 -6.62
C GLU A 187 -8.41 -6.63 -7.42
N VAL A 188 -9.26 -7.57 -7.87
CA VAL A 188 -10.41 -7.25 -8.72
C VAL A 188 -11.66 -7.96 -8.21
N THR A 189 -12.75 -7.21 -8.09
CA THR A 189 -14.06 -7.69 -7.68
C THR A 189 -15.09 -7.31 -8.72
N ARG A 190 -15.99 -8.23 -9.07
CA ARG A 190 -17.16 -7.94 -9.90
C ARG A 190 -18.28 -7.42 -9.02
N VAL A 191 -18.91 -6.34 -9.47
CA VAL A 191 -20.06 -5.74 -8.80
C VAL A 191 -21.23 -5.73 -9.74
N TYR A 192 -22.38 -6.19 -9.28
CA TYR A 192 -23.62 -6.28 -10.05
C TYR A 192 -24.63 -5.27 -9.51
N PHE A 193 -25.16 -4.44 -10.40
CA PHE A 193 -26.18 -3.46 -10.04
C PHE A 193 -27.57 -3.91 -10.42
N LYS A 194 -28.53 -3.58 -9.56
CA LYS A 194 -29.96 -3.57 -9.88
C LYS A 194 -30.27 -2.41 -10.84
N ASN A 195 -31.47 -2.46 -11.42
CA ASN A 195 -32.01 -1.29 -12.11
C ASN A 195 -32.40 -0.20 -11.11
N TYR A 196 -32.27 1.05 -11.52
CA TYR A 196 -32.71 2.26 -10.84
C TYR A 196 -33.20 3.27 -11.88
N THR A 197 -34.04 4.22 -11.47
CA THR A 197 -34.62 5.22 -12.37
C THR A 197 -33.70 6.43 -12.55
N ASP A 198 -34.00 7.25 -13.55
CA ASP A 198 -33.28 8.50 -13.75
C ASP A 198 -33.52 9.52 -12.63
N GLU A 199 -34.71 9.48 -12.01
CA GLU A 199 -35.07 10.32 -10.88
C GLU A 199 -34.22 9.95 -9.65
N GLU A 200 -34.09 8.66 -9.35
CA GLU A 200 -33.24 8.16 -8.26
C GLU A 200 -31.79 8.53 -8.48
N LEU A 201 -31.32 8.41 -9.71
CA LEU A 201 -29.96 8.75 -10.08
C LEU A 201 -29.70 10.26 -9.93
N ARG A 202 -30.61 11.12 -10.43
CA ARG A 202 -30.48 12.57 -10.26
C ARG A 202 -30.53 12.98 -8.79
N ALA A 203 -31.38 12.34 -7.98
CA ALA A 203 -31.45 12.59 -6.54
C ALA A 203 -30.14 12.27 -5.85
N TYR A 204 -29.48 11.16 -6.22
CA TYR A 204 -28.18 10.79 -5.69
C TYR A 204 -27.07 11.77 -6.12
N LEU A 205 -27.05 12.16 -7.39
CA LEU A 205 -26.06 13.09 -7.92
C LEU A 205 -26.22 14.53 -7.41
N ALA A 206 -27.34 14.85 -6.80
CA ALA A 206 -27.55 16.13 -6.09
C ALA A 206 -26.85 16.17 -4.73
N THR A 207 -26.28 15.05 -4.25
CA THR A 207 -25.47 14.97 -3.03
C THR A 207 -23.99 15.14 -3.33
N GLU A 208 -23.17 15.36 -2.28
CA GLU A 208 -21.70 15.40 -2.40
C GLU A 208 -21.06 14.00 -2.52
N GLU A 209 -21.84 12.94 -2.23
CA GLU A 209 -21.32 11.58 -2.10
C GLU A 209 -20.64 11.02 -3.36
N PRO A 210 -21.13 11.25 -4.61
CA PRO A 210 -20.55 10.63 -5.81
C PRO A 210 -19.12 11.10 -6.16
N TYR A 211 -18.79 12.36 -5.86
CA TYR A 211 -17.71 13.08 -6.53
C TYR A 211 -16.30 12.76 -6.03
N ASP A 212 -16.17 12.09 -4.90
CA ASP A 212 -14.87 11.62 -4.37
C ASP A 212 -14.59 10.13 -4.64
N LYS A 213 -15.43 9.46 -5.45
CA LYS A 213 -15.41 8.00 -5.63
C LYS A 213 -15.29 7.61 -7.10
N ALA A 214 -14.42 6.63 -7.37
CA ALA A 214 -14.34 6.03 -8.70
C ALA A 214 -15.70 5.43 -9.12
N GLY A 215 -16.12 5.70 -10.34
CA GLY A 215 -17.42 5.27 -10.86
C GLY A 215 -18.62 5.99 -10.23
N GLY A 216 -18.39 6.96 -9.34
CA GLY A 216 -19.43 7.79 -8.74
C GLY A 216 -20.26 7.12 -7.65
N TYR A 217 -19.82 6.01 -7.03
CA TYR A 217 -20.57 5.34 -5.96
C TYR A 217 -19.67 4.74 -4.88
N ALA A 218 -20.25 4.41 -3.73
CA ALA A 218 -19.58 3.63 -2.69
C ALA A 218 -20.45 2.44 -2.24
N ILE A 219 -19.80 1.29 -1.98
CA ILE A 219 -20.47 0.11 -1.42
C ILE A 219 -20.96 0.35 0.02
N GLN A 220 -20.35 1.30 0.73
CA GLN A 220 -20.73 1.72 2.09
C GLN A 220 -21.56 2.99 2.12
N GLY A 221 -22.03 3.49 0.95
CA GLY A 221 -22.78 4.72 0.80
C GLY A 221 -24.27 4.51 0.59
N THR A 222 -24.97 5.62 0.31
CA THR A 222 -26.41 5.60 0.06
C THR A 222 -26.79 4.88 -1.22
N PHE A 223 -25.83 4.75 -2.16
CA PHE A 223 -26.02 4.01 -3.42
C PHE A 223 -25.90 2.49 -3.25
N ALA A 224 -25.42 1.99 -2.11
CA ALA A 224 -25.27 0.56 -1.82
C ALA A 224 -26.57 -0.25 -2.00
N LYS A 225 -27.74 0.36 -1.81
CA LYS A 225 -29.06 -0.26 -2.01
C LYS A 225 -29.31 -0.77 -3.45
N TYR A 226 -28.58 -0.22 -4.42
CA TYR A 226 -28.64 -0.62 -5.82
C TYR A 226 -27.63 -1.70 -6.19
N ILE A 227 -26.73 -2.08 -5.28
CA ILE A 227 -25.88 -3.24 -5.47
C ILE A 227 -26.74 -4.50 -5.27
N ASP A 228 -26.72 -5.40 -6.24
CA ASP A 228 -27.40 -6.69 -6.14
C ASP A 228 -26.53 -7.67 -5.37
N HIS A 229 -25.33 -7.92 -5.87
CA HIS A 229 -24.31 -8.75 -5.21
C HIS A 229 -22.93 -8.42 -5.72
N ILE A 230 -21.91 -9.00 -5.11
CA ILE A 230 -20.51 -8.93 -5.54
C ILE A 230 -19.94 -10.34 -5.68
N GLU A 231 -18.97 -10.49 -6.59
CA GLU A 231 -18.14 -11.69 -6.71
C GLU A 231 -16.67 -11.29 -6.49
N GLY A 232 -16.13 -11.62 -5.33
CA GLY A 232 -14.77 -11.28 -4.93
C GLY A 232 -14.69 -10.67 -3.54
N ASP A 233 -13.68 -9.82 -3.32
CA ASP A 233 -13.38 -9.24 -2.01
C ASP A 233 -14.16 -7.93 -1.80
N TYR A 234 -14.92 -7.86 -0.69
CA TYR A 234 -15.63 -6.65 -0.28
C TYR A 234 -14.68 -5.49 0.04
N ASP A 235 -13.57 -5.76 0.73
CA ASP A 235 -12.59 -4.75 1.11
C ASP A 235 -11.90 -4.15 -0.12
N ASN A 236 -11.79 -4.93 -1.20
CA ASN A 236 -11.34 -4.42 -2.49
C ASN A 236 -12.31 -3.38 -3.05
N VAL A 237 -13.62 -3.58 -2.95
CA VAL A 237 -14.63 -2.60 -3.40
C VAL A 237 -14.59 -1.33 -2.53
N VAL A 238 -14.29 -1.45 -1.24
CA VAL A 238 -14.02 -0.31 -0.35
C VAL A 238 -12.77 0.45 -0.78
N GLY A 239 -11.85 -0.21 -1.49
CA GLY A 239 -10.62 0.35 -2.04
C GLY A 239 -9.35 0.02 -1.24
N PHE A 240 -9.37 -1.06 -0.44
CA PHE A 240 -8.22 -1.49 0.36
C PHE A 240 -8.32 -2.98 0.70
N PRO A 241 -7.93 -3.91 -0.18
CA PRO A 241 -8.12 -5.36 -0.05
C PRO A 241 -7.29 -5.94 1.09
N TRP A 242 -7.77 -5.82 2.33
CA TRP A 242 -7.00 -6.07 3.55
C TRP A 242 -6.44 -7.48 3.64
N LYS A 243 -7.23 -8.48 3.32
CA LYS A 243 -6.79 -9.88 3.36
C LYS A 243 -5.56 -10.12 2.44
N ARG A 244 -5.56 -9.51 1.25
CA ARG A 244 -4.43 -9.60 0.33
C ARG A 244 -3.24 -8.78 0.83
N ILE A 245 -3.48 -7.59 1.39
CA ILE A 245 -2.45 -6.74 1.98
C ILE A 245 -1.70 -7.48 3.09
N GLN A 246 -2.41 -8.14 4.01
CA GLN A 246 -1.78 -8.93 5.09
C GLN A 246 -0.87 -10.03 4.53
N LYS A 247 -1.32 -10.75 3.51
CA LYS A 247 -0.51 -11.78 2.85
C LYS A 247 0.77 -11.19 2.24
N GLU A 248 0.65 -10.08 1.53
CA GLU A 248 1.79 -9.46 0.86
C GLU A 248 2.75 -8.78 1.86
N LEU A 249 2.24 -8.24 2.99
CA LEU A 249 3.06 -7.77 4.11
C LEU A 249 3.90 -8.91 4.71
N SER A 250 3.30 -10.09 4.85
CA SER A 250 4.02 -11.29 5.34
C SER A 250 5.17 -11.68 4.41
N LEU A 251 4.93 -11.62 3.10
CA LEU A 251 5.95 -11.89 2.10
C LEU A 251 7.03 -10.79 2.08
N LEU A 252 6.63 -9.51 2.17
CA LEU A 252 7.56 -8.39 2.26
C LEU A 252 8.50 -8.56 3.46
N ALA A 253 7.95 -8.88 4.64
CA ALA A 253 8.71 -9.10 5.86
C ALA A 253 9.67 -10.31 5.80
N ALA A 254 9.33 -11.34 5.04
CA ALA A 254 10.19 -12.51 4.86
C ALA A 254 11.45 -12.21 4.04
N PHE A 255 11.42 -11.18 3.19
CA PHE A 255 12.54 -10.75 2.36
C PHE A 255 13.26 -9.51 2.91
N SER A 256 12.79 -8.93 4.03
CA SER A 256 13.53 -7.87 4.72
C SER A 256 14.80 -8.45 5.31
N PRO A 257 15.98 -7.81 5.12
CA PRO A 257 17.21 -8.26 5.76
C PRO A 257 17.03 -8.24 7.27
N CYS A 258 17.21 -9.42 7.89
CA CYS A 258 17.17 -9.55 9.35
C CYS A 258 18.28 -8.71 9.98
N THR A 259 17.94 -7.91 11.00
CA THR A 259 18.89 -7.21 11.87
C THR A 259 19.60 -8.16 12.85
N ASP A 260 19.32 -9.46 12.81
CA ASP A 260 19.85 -10.48 13.75
C ASP A 260 21.25 -11.01 13.39
N ALA A 261 21.97 -10.35 12.46
CA ALA A 261 23.36 -10.71 12.16
C ALA A 261 24.38 -9.97 13.06
N GLN A 262 24.17 -10.00 14.37
CA GLN A 262 25.21 -9.72 15.37
C GLN A 262 25.40 -10.93 16.29
N GLU A 263 25.91 -12.05 15.71
CA GLU A 263 26.71 -13.02 16.46
C GLU A 263 27.56 -13.84 15.50
N SER A 264 28.86 -13.79 15.77
CA SER A 264 29.95 -14.57 15.16
C SER A 264 30.64 -14.03 13.89
N ALA A 265 31.17 -12.80 13.95
CA ALA A 265 32.41 -12.52 13.24
C ALA A 265 33.59 -12.96 14.13
N THR A 266 33.84 -14.24 14.24
CA THR A 266 35.16 -14.75 14.61
C THR A 266 36.06 -14.53 13.40
N GLU A 267 37.02 -13.60 13.55
CA GLU A 267 38.08 -13.37 12.60
C GLU A 267 38.80 -14.71 12.25
N PRO A 268 39.00 -15.03 10.95
CA PRO A 268 39.96 -16.04 10.59
C PRO A 268 41.36 -15.45 10.82
N LYS A 269 42.07 -15.98 11.85
CA LYS A 269 43.48 -15.72 12.07
C LYS A 269 44.26 -15.98 10.81
N SER A 270 45.07 -14.99 10.45
CA SER A 270 46.08 -14.96 9.45
C SER A 270 46.86 -16.29 9.30
N ALA A 271 46.77 -16.91 8.13
CA ALA A 271 47.74 -17.84 7.63
C ALA A 271 48.24 -17.34 6.26
N LEU A 272 49.03 -16.28 6.31
CA LEU A 272 49.86 -15.83 5.18
C LEU A 272 51.29 -15.93 5.67
N HIS A 273 51.83 -17.14 5.54
CA HIS A 273 53.26 -17.32 5.61
C HIS A 273 53.70 -18.18 4.44
N ASP A 274 54.66 -17.60 3.68
CA ASP A 274 55.53 -18.22 2.74
C ASP A 274 55.00 -18.75 1.38
N MET A 275 55.10 -17.87 0.37
CA MET A 275 55.53 -18.28 -0.99
C MET A 275 56.23 -17.10 -1.66
N ARG A 276 57.56 -16.98 -1.47
CA ARG A 276 58.41 -16.20 -2.37
C ARG A 276 58.70 -17.03 -3.60
N PRO A 277 58.62 -16.49 -4.83
CA PRO A 277 59.10 -17.20 -6.02
C PRO A 277 60.63 -17.13 -6.09
N ASP A 278 61.24 -18.29 -6.25
CA ASP A 278 62.67 -18.51 -6.47
C ASP A 278 63.10 -17.93 -7.84
N LYS A 279 64.09 -17.01 -7.79
CA LYS A 279 64.73 -16.47 -8.96
C LYS A 279 65.96 -17.29 -9.21
N THR A 280 65.92 -18.28 -10.10
CA THR A 280 67.09 -18.74 -10.86
C THR A 280 66.66 -19.61 -12.03
N ASN A 281 66.70 -19.11 -13.24
CA ASN A 281 67.47 -19.61 -14.36
C ASN A 281 67.01 -18.99 -15.70
N ILE A 282 67.75 -17.97 -16.09
CA ILE A 282 67.87 -17.58 -17.49
C ILE A 282 69.26 -18.02 -17.94
N GLN A 283 69.31 -19.01 -18.83
CA GLN A 283 70.37 -19.17 -19.84
C GLN A 283 70.08 -20.43 -20.72
N LYS A 284 69.58 -20.22 -21.86
CA LYS A 284 70.11 -20.48 -23.24
C LYS A 284 69.00 -20.37 -24.24
#